data_84dc1a9e51c167f9b1de92f02451f628
#
_entry.id   84dc1a9e51c167f9b1de92f02451f628
#
_cell.length_a   1.000
_cell.length_b   1.000
_cell.length_c   1.000
_cell.angle_alpha   90.00
_cell.angle_beta   90.00
_cell.angle_gamma   90.00
#
_symmetry.space_group_name_H-M   'P 1'
#
loop_
_entity.id
_entity.type
_entity.pdbx_description
1 polymer ?
#
loop_
_entity_poly.entity_id
_entity_poly.type
_entity_poly.pdbx_seq_one_letter_code
_entity_poly.pdbx_strand_id
1 'polypeptide(L)'
;MKLKYSILFISALFAFLAWQNNDVAITEHNYTNDKLPNKFNGFKILHISDLHNKKFYGRLTNKIKKINPDIIVITGDLIDRRRTNINSAMELIEDIVKIAPTYYVSGNHEQLSQHYTKLKEELNKFNVINMDDFYTAINKGGSEIGLIGIADPAINANEKAHLSENNVRYVISRLNHLTKNLKTDFNILLSHRPELLNVYKKFNIDLVFSGHAHGGQIRIPLLGGILSPNQGFFPKYSEGMHREGSTSMAVSRGLGNSLFPFRIFNPPELVVVILSSMS
;
A
#
# COMPACT_ATOMS: atom_id res chain seq x y z
N MET A 1 5.57 -25.13 -41.15
CA MET A 1 6.66 -24.67 -40.27
C MET A 1 6.30 -23.36 -39.55
N LYS A 2 5.93 -22.28 -40.24
CA LYS A 2 5.56 -20.96 -39.66
C LYS A 2 4.46 -21.03 -38.60
N LEU A 3 3.36 -21.80 -38.83
CA LEU A 3 2.25 -21.93 -37.89
C LEU A 3 2.69 -22.51 -36.52
N LYS A 4 3.58 -23.51 -36.48
CA LYS A 4 4.09 -24.11 -35.25
C LYS A 4 4.88 -23.09 -34.42
N TYR A 5 5.71 -22.25 -35.05
CA TYR A 5 6.46 -21.20 -34.35
C TYR A 5 5.54 -20.10 -33.81
N SER A 6 4.50 -19.73 -34.59
CA SER A 6 3.49 -18.77 -34.11
C SER A 6 2.73 -19.28 -32.88
N ILE A 7 2.30 -20.53 -32.86
CA ILE A 7 1.63 -21.15 -31.72
C ILE A 7 2.57 -21.18 -30.51
N LEU A 8 3.84 -21.59 -30.70
CA LEU A 8 4.82 -21.63 -29.62
C LEU A 8 5.05 -20.23 -29.03
N PHE A 9 5.20 -19.21 -29.87
CA PHE A 9 5.39 -17.83 -29.43
C PHE A 9 4.18 -17.32 -28.63
N ILE A 10 2.95 -17.53 -29.12
CA ILE A 10 1.72 -17.13 -28.44
C ILE A 10 1.60 -17.84 -27.07
N SER A 11 1.90 -19.15 -27.04
CA SER A 11 1.87 -19.90 -25.79
C SER A 11 2.91 -19.40 -24.77
N ALA A 12 4.13 -19.09 -25.22
CA ALA A 12 5.18 -18.54 -24.39
C ALA A 12 4.82 -17.14 -23.85
N LEU A 13 4.24 -16.29 -24.71
CA LEU A 13 3.75 -14.96 -24.30
C LEU A 13 2.63 -15.07 -23.24
N PHE A 14 1.68 -15.98 -23.45
CA PHE A 14 0.61 -16.21 -22.49
C PHE A 14 1.14 -16.73 -21.15
N ALA A 15 2.07 -17.68 -21.17
CA ALA A 15 2.72 -18.18 -19.96
C ALA A 15 3.50 -17.09 -19.22
N PHE A 16 4.23 -16.23 -19.96
CA PHE A 16 4.92 -15.08 -19.40
C PHE A 16 3.95 -14.09 -18.72
N LEU A 17 2.87 -13.71 -19.41
CA LEU A 17 1.85 -12.80 -18.84
C LEU A 17 1.17 -13.42 -17.63
N ALA A 18 0.83 -14.71 -17.68
CA ALA A 18 0.24 -15.41 -16.53
C ALA A 18 1.20 -15.43 -15.33
N TRP A 19 2.48 -15.71 -15.56
CA TRP A 19 3.52 -15.66 -14.53
C TRP A 19 3.65 -14.25 -13.94
N GLN A 20 3.87 -13.24 -14.79
CA GLN A 20 4.01 -11.85 -14.35
C GLN A 20 2.82 -11.31 -13.54
N ASN A 21 1.63 -11.83 -13.81
CA ASN A 21 0.42 -11.38 -13.12
C ASN A 21 0.13 -12.13 -11.82
N ASN A 22 0.74 -13.28 -11.58
CA ASN A 22 0.34 -14.15 -10.46
C ASN A 22 1.50 -14.51 -9.50
N ASP A 23 2.74 -14.32 -9.90
CA ASP A 23 3.87 -14.54 -9.00
C ASP A 23 4.10 -13.30 -8.14
N VAL A 24 3.87 -13.45 -6.84
CA VAL A 24 3.99 -12.34 -5.89
C VAL A 24 5.45 -12.22 -5.45
N ALA A 25 6.08 -11.11 -5.77
CA ALA A 25 7.40 -10.76 -5.27
C ALA A 25 7.32 -10.34 -3.78
N ILE A 26 8.39 -10.60 -3.04
CA ILE A 26 8.59 -10.06 -1.70
C ILE A 26 9.79 -9.12 -1.80
N THR A 27 9.56 -7.84 -1.45
CA THR A 27 10.63 -6.82 -1.43
C THR A 27 10.87 -6.42 0.02
N GLU A 28 12.10 -6.60 0.49
CA GLU A 28 12.48 -6.25 1.85
C GLU A 28 13.34 -4.99 1.87
N HIS A 29 13.01 -4.09 2.81
CA HIS A 29 13.75 -2.86 3.05
C HIS A 29 14.16 -2.79 4.53
N ASN A 30 15.44 -2.59 4.80
CA ASN A 30 15.90 -2.20 6.12
C ASN A 30 15.79 -0.68 6.26
N TYR A 31 15.07 -0.23 7.28
CA TYR A 31 14.87 1.19 7.55
C TYR A 31 15.44 1.55 8.91
N THR A 32 16.47 2.37 8.92
CA THR A 32 17.17 2.81 10.14
C THR A 32 16.80 4.25 10.48
N ASN A 33 16.46 4.51 11.76
CA ASN A 33 16.11 5.84 12.23
C ASN A 33 16.59 6.04 13.70
N ASP A 34 17.13 7.21 14.00
CA ASP A 34 17.67 7.58 15.32
C ASP A 34 16.57 7.80 16.37
N LYS A 35 15.35 8.15 15.96
CA LYS A 35 14.19 8.31 16.85
C LYS A 35 13.50 6.98 17.19
N LEU A 36 13.88 5.89 16.52
CA LEU A 36 13.24 4.60 16.75
C LEU A 36 13.65 4.03 18.12
N PRO A 37 12.71 3.73 19.03
CA PRO A 37 13.05 3.10 20.30
C PRO A 37 13.69 1.72 20.09
N ASN A 38 14.74 1.38 20.85
CA ASN A 38 15.49 0.12 20.73
C ASN A 38 14.62 -1.14 20.81
N LYS A 39 13.47 -1.08 21.52
CA LYS A 39 12.52 -2.21 21.60
C LYS A 39 11.89 -2.57 20.23
N PHE A 40 11.91 -1.65 19.28
CA PHE A 40 11.43 -1.87 17.91
C PHE A 40 12.54 -2.31 16.93
N ASN A 41 13.75 -2.53 17.40
CA ASN A 41 14.80 -3.06 16.54
C ASN A 41 14.40 -4.46 16.03
N GLY A 42 14.45 -4.67 14.70
CA GLY A 42 13.99 -5.89 14.04
C GLY A 42 12.47 -5.99 13.86
N PHE A 43 11.69 -4.95 14.20
CA PHE A 43 10.23 -4.94 14.03
C PHE A 43 9.86 -4.97 12.55
N LYS A 44 9.06 -5.97 12.17
CA LYS A 44 8.67 -6.22 10.77
C LYS A 44 7.28 -5.69 10.48
N ILE A 45 7.19 -4.78 9.55
CA ILE A 45 5.93 -4.25 9.02
C ILE A 45 5.71 -4.83 7.63
N LEU A 46 4.64 -5.61 7.47
CA LEU A 46 4.21 -6.07 6.15
C LEU A 46 3.24 -5.06 5.57
N HIS A 47 3.53 -4.57 4.37
CA HIS A 47 2.69 -3.64 3.63
C HIS A 47 1.99 -4.33 2.47
N ILE A 48 0.68 -4.22 2.43
CA ILE A 48 -0.23 -4.69 1.39
C ILE A 48 -0.94 -3.47 0.80
N SER A 49 -1.11 -3.42 -0.52
CA SER A 49 -1.87 -2.37 -1.20
C SER A 49 -2.50 -2.85 -2.49
N ASP A 50 -3.54 -2.15 -2.95
CA ASP A 50 -4.10 -2.28 -4.30
C ASP A 50 -4.44 -3.73 -4.67
N LEU A 51 -5.25 -4.41 -3.85
CA LEU A 51 -5.70 -5.79 -4.10
C LEU A 51 -6.67 -5.88 -5.28
N HIS A 52 -7.56 -4.86 -5.44
CA HIS A 52 -8.56 -4.78 -6.51
C HIS A 52 -9.31 -6.09 -6.75
N ASN A 53 -9.87 -6.69 -5.71
CA ASN A 53 -10.60 -7.96 -5.71
C ASN A 53 -9.79 -9.18 -6.18
N LYS A 54 -8.48 -9.09 -6.36
CA LYS A 54 -7.68 -10.19 -6.89
C LYS A 54 -7.57 -11.33 -5.89
N LYS A 55 -7.79 -12.55 -6.37
CA LYS A 55 -7.69 -13.79 -5.56
C LYS A 55 -6.35 -14.47 -5.77
N PHE A 56 -5.74 -14.89 -4.68
CA PHE A 56 -4.47 -15.63 -4.68
C PHE A 56 -4.60 -17.07 -4.19
N TYR A 57 -5.81 -17.50 -3.79
CA TYR A 57 -6.13 -18.88 -3.41
C TYR A 57 -5.13 -19.46 -2.38
N GLY A 58 -4.92 -18.76 -1.27
CA GLY A 58 -4.02 -19.16 -0.17
C GLY A 58 -2.52 -19.00 -0.44
N ARG A 59 -2.08 -18.80 -1.69
CA ARG A 59 -0.64 -18.62 -2.01
C ARG A 59 -0.06 -17.37 -1.35
N LEU A 60 -0.83 -16.27 -1.31
CA LEU A 60 -0.44 -15.02 -0.66
C LEU A 60 -0.30 -15.23 0.84
N THR A 61 -1.31 -15.82 1.49
CA THR A 61 -1.32 -16.12 2.92
C THR A 61 -0.12 -16.98 3.33
N ASN A 62 0.27 -17.96 2.52
CA ASN A 62 1.43 -18.81 2.80
C ASN A 62 2.76 -18.00 2.74
N LYS A 63 2.87 -17.02 1.83
CA LYS A 63 4.02 -16.10 1.80
C LYS A 63 4.04 -15.21 3.05
N ILE A 64 2.89 -14.65 3.44
CA ILE A 64 2.75 -13.79 4.64
C ILE A 64 3.10 -14.54 5.92
N LYS A 65 2.65 -15.79 6.08
CA LYS A 65 3.03 -16.64 7.23
C LYS A 65 4.54 -16.84 7.34
N LYS A 66 5.24 -17.02 6.20
CA LYS A 66 6.71 -17.18 6.19
C LYS A 66 7.45 -15.90 6.54
N ILE A 67 6.91 -14.73 6.18
CA ILE A 67 7.46 -13.42 6.55
C ILE A 67 7.38 -13.23 8.07
N ASN A 68 6.30 -13.70 8.70
CA ASN A 68 6.02 -13.58 10.14
C ASN A 68 6.14 -12.12 10.61
N PRO A 69 5.27 -11.21 10.12
CA PRO A 69 5.33 -9.79 10.47
C PRO A 69 4.84 -9.53 11.90
N ASP A 70 5.34 -8.47 12.53
CA ASP A 70 4.80 -7.98 13.81
C ASP A 70 3.46 -7.26 13.62
N ILE A 71 3.29 -6.54 12.52
CA ILE A 71 2.02 -5.92 12.08
C ILE A 71 1.86 -6.00 10.57
N ILE A 72 0.60 -5.88 10.13
CA ILE A 72 0.22 -5.73 8.72
C ILE A 72 -0.42 -4.37 8.53
N VAL A 73 0.04 -3.62 7.52
CA VAL A 73 -0.56 -2.35 7.12
C VAL A 73 -1.11 -2.45 5.70
N ILE A 74 -2.31 -1.92 5.48
CA ILE A 74 -3.00 -1.96 4.20
C ILE A 74 -3.28 -0.52 3.79
N THR A 75 -2.77 -0.11 2.63
CA THR A 75 -2.90 1.27 2.15
C THR A 75 -3.90 1.41 1.00
N GLY A 76 -5.07 0.80 1.17
CA GLY A 76 -6.23 1.03 0.31
C GLY A 76 -6.32 0.16 -0.93
N ASP A 77 -7.38 0.43 -1.69
CA ASP A 77 -7.75 -0.23 -2.92
C ASP A 77 -7.85 -1.78 -2.77
N LEU A 78 -8.47 -2.22 -1.64
CA LEU A 78 -8.84 -3.62 -1.44
C LEU A 78 -9.90 -4.07 -2.45
N ILE A 79 -10.84 -3.19 -2.78
CA ILE A 79 -11.91 -3.43 -3.75
C ILE A 79 -11.66 -2.64 -5.05
N ASP A 80 -12.25 -3.13 -6.15
CA ASP A 80 -12.37 -2.33 -7.37
C ASP A 80 -13.78 -1.71 -7.43
N ARG A 81 -13.87 -0.37 -7.48
CA ARG A 81 -15.15 0.38 -7.47
C ARG A 81 -16.06 0.05 -8.65
N ARG A 82 -15.50 -0.41 -9.79
CA ARG A 82 -16.26 -0.71 -11.02
C ARG A 82 -16.86 -2.10 -11.00
N ARG A 83 -16.24 -3.02 -10.26
CA ARG A 83 -16.64 -4.43 -10.16
C ARG A 83 -16.50 -4.89 -8.72
N THR A 84 -17.13 -4.16 -7.80
CA THR A 84 -16.94 -4.38 -6.36
C THR A 84 -17.26 -5.81 -5.96
N ASN A 85 -16.28 -6.46 -5.33
CA ASN A 85 -16.42 -7.79 -4.75
C ASN A 85 -15.78 -7.81 -3.35
N ILE A 86 -16.55 -7.43 -2.34
CA ILE A 86 -16.09 -7.41 -0.94
C ILE A 86 -15.65 -8.80 -0.49
N ASN A 87 -16.33 -9.87 -0.90
CA ASN A 87 -15.99 -11.23 -0.48
C ASN A 87 -14.55 -11.61 -0.86
N SER A 88 -14.07 -11.17 -2.04
CA SER A 88 -12.67 -11.41 -2.44
C SER A 88 -11.65 -10.74 -1.51
N ALA A 89 -11.96 -9.52 -1.05
CA ALA A 89 -11.11 -8.83 -0.08
C ALA A 89 -11.16 -9.54 1.28
N MET A 90 -12.36 -9.93 1.71
CA MET A 90 -12.57 -10.58 3.01
C MET A 90 -11.92 -11.95 3.10
N GLU A 91 -11.85 -12.74 2.00
CA GLU A 91 -11.09 -13.99 1.95
C GLU A 91 -9.61 -13.79 2.38
N LEU A 92 -8.98 -12.71 1.92
CA LEU A 92 -7.62 -12.37 2.34
C LEU A 92 -7.58 -11.89 3.80
N ILE A 93 -8.48 -10.97 4.17
CA ILE A 93 -8.54 -10.37 5.51
C ILE A 93 -8.68 -11.45 6.59
N GLU A 94 -9.63 -12.39 6.41
CA GLU A 94 -9.85 -13.50 7.35
C GLU A 94 -8.59 -14.31 7.63
N ASP A 95 -7.75 -14.48 6.62
CA ASP A 95 -6.50 -15.22 6.75
C ASP A 95 -5.41 -14.40 7.47
N ILE A 96 -5.22 -13.14 7.09
CA ILE A 96 -4.08 -12.34 7.55
C ILE A 96 -4.24 -11.82 8.98
N VAL A 97 -5.46 -11.57 9.43
CA VAL A 97 -5.71 -11.15 10.83
C VAL A 97 -5.37 -12.22 11.86
N LYS A 98 -5.32 -13.51 11.43
CA LYS A 98 -4.85 -14.63 12.25
C LYS A 98 -3.31 -14.65 12.38
N ILE A 99 -2.59 -13.86 11.58
CA ILE A 99 -1.12 -13.82 11.55
C ILE A 99 -0.60 -12.65 12.38
N ALA A 100 -1.14 -11.44 12.18
CA ALA A 100 -0.70 -10.24 12.90
C ALA A 100 -1.81 -9.17 12.99
N PRO A 101 -1.74 -8.25 13.95
CA PRO A 101 -2.60 -7.07 14.00
C PRO A 101 -2.57 -6.33 12.66
N THR A 102 -3.76 -6.00 12.14
CA THR A 102 -3.93 -5.43 10.80
C THR A 102 -4.53 -4.04 10.87
N TYR A 103 -3.88 -3.07 10.25
CA TYR A 103 -4.26 -1.66 10.16
C TYR A 103 -4.57 -1.31 8.71
N TYR A 104 -5.60 -0.53 8.48
CA TYR A 104 -6.10 -0.23 7.15
C TYR A 104 -6.43 1.25 6.99
N VAL A 105 -6.04 1.83 5.86
CA VAL A 105 -6.61 3.09 5.35
C VAL A 105 -7.23 2.86 3.99
N SER A 106 -8.26 3.67 3.66
CA SER A 106 -8.93 3.60 2.36
C SER A 106 -8.07 4.19 1.23
N GLY A 107 -8.25 3.61 0.04
CA GLY A 107 -7.80 4.19 -1.21
C GLY A 107 -8.95 4.90 -1.95
N ASN A 108 -8.66 5.38 -3.16
CA ASN A 108 -9.66 6.07 -3.96
C ASN A 108 -10.78 5.14 -4.47
N HIS A 109 -10.52 3.87 -4.61
CA HIS A 109 -11.54 2.92 -5.01
C HIS A 109 -12.59 2.71 -3.91
N GLU A 110 -12.19 2.72 -2.66
CA GLU A 110 -13.13 2.69 -1.53
C GLU A 110 -13.92 3.99 -1.46
N GLN A 111 -13.24 5.15 -1.42
CA GLN A 111 -13.87 6.44 -1.22
C GLN A 111 -14.89 6.80 -2.31
N LEU A 112 -14.66 6.35 -3.53
CA LEU A 112 -15.56 6.54 -4.67
C LEU A 112 -16.58 5.40 -4.86
N SER A 113 -16.61 4.42 -3.95
CA SER A 113 -17.53 3.28 -4.00
C SER A 113 -18.73 3.49 -3.07
N GLN A 114 -19.92 3.18 -3.56
CA GLN A 114 -21.13 3.10 -2.72
C GLN A 114 -21.07 1.96 -1.68
N HIS A 115 -20.09 1.07 -1.81
CA HIS A 115 -19.93 -0.11 -0.95
C HIS A 115 -18.93 0.10 0.20
N TYR A 116 -18.33 1.30 0.34
CA TYR A 116 -17.30 1.51 1.35
C TYR A 116 -17.80 1.33 2.78
N THR A 117 -19.00 1.84 3.10
CA THR A 117 -19.59 1.64 4.43
C THR A 117 -19.72 0.15 4.76
N LYS A 118 -20.21 -0.66 3.83
CA LYS A 118 -20.32 -2.11 4.00
C LYS A 118 -18.93 -2.77 4.17
N LEU A 119 -17.93 -2.34 3.41
CA LEU A 119 -16.56 -2.84 3.55
C LEU A 119 -16.01 -2.56 4.96
N LYS A 120 -16.21 -1.34 5.50
CA LYS A 120 -15.79 -0.98 6.87
C LYS A 120 -16.46 -1.88 7.93
N GLU A 121 -17.75 -2.16 7.77
CA GLU A 121 -18.46 -3.05 8.67
C GLU A 121 -17.88 -4.47 8.63
N GLU A 122 -17.58 -5.00 7.44
CA GLU A 122 -16.96 -6.32 7.31
C GLU A 122 -15.54 -6.35 7.89
N LEU A 123 -14.70 -5.33 7.63
CA LEU A 123 -13.36 -5.21 8.19
C LEU A 123 -13.40 -5.20 9.73
N ASN A 124 -14.37 -4.49 10.32
CA ASN A 124 -14.53 -4.40 11.76
C ASN A 124 -14.89 -5.76 12.41
N LYS A 125 -15.66 -6.62 11.73
CA LYS A 125 -15.97 -7.98 12.22
C LYS A 125 -14.73 -8.84 12.41
N PHE A 126 -13.66 -8.56 11.66
CA PHE A 126 -12.37 -9.23 11.76
C PHE A 126 -11.34 -8.47 12.61
N ASN A 127 -11.76 -7.45 13.35
CA ASN A 127 -10.90 -6.61 14.19
C ASN A 127 -9.76 -5.91 13.39
N VAL A 128 -9.98 -5.64 12.10
CA VAL A 128 -9.09 -4.75 11.36
C VAL A 128 -9.27 -3.32 11.86
N ILE A 129 -8.18 -2.67 12.23
CA ILE A 129 -8.22 -1.30 12.77
C ILE A 129 -8.27 -0.33 11.59
N ASN A 130 -9.43 0.32 11.41
CA ASN A 130 -9.57 1.38 10.41
C ASN A 130 -8.86 2.64 10.89
N MET A 131 -7.87 3.07 10.14
CA MET A 131 -7.00 4.21 10.43
C MET A 131 -7.39 5.47 9.64
N ASP A 132 -8.52 5.48 8.92
CA ASP A 132 -8.97 6.68 8.23
C ASP A 132 -9.13 7.86 9.19
N ASP A 133 -8.28 8.88 9.02
CA ASP A 133 -8.22 10.08 9.88
C ASP A 133 -8.08 9.75 11.37
N PHE A 134 -7.27 8.76 11.68
CA PHE A 134 -7.08 8.26 13.04
C PHE A 134 -5.59 8.13 13.41
N TYR A 135 -5.30 8.26 14.69
CA TYR A 135 -3.99 8.05 15.31
C TYR A 135 -4.08 7.01 16.40
N THR A 136 -3.08 6.14 16.48
CA THR A 136 -2.87 5.22 17.59
C THR A 136 -1.39 5.06 17.88
N ALA A 137 -1.03 4.59 19.05
CA ALA A 137 0.33 4.17 19.37
C ALA A 137 0.44 2.65 19.36
N ILE A 138 1.54 2.14 18.82
CA ILE A 138 1.92 0.72 18.89
C ILE A 138 2.89 0.60 20.05
N ASN A 139 2.57 -0.25 21.02
CA ASN A 139 3.40 -0.50 22.20
C ASN A 139 4.19 -1.81 22.02
N LYS A 140 5.48 -1.77 22.34
CA LYS A 140 6.34 -2.96 22.44
C LYS A 140 7.31 -2.80 23.60
N GLY A 141 7.12 -3.62 24.64
CA GLY A 141 8.02 -3.64 25.78
C GLY A 141 8.13 -2.29 26.54
N GLY A 142 7.03 -1.55 26.64
CA GLY A 142 6.94 -0.25 27.30
C GLY A 142 7.43 0.95 26.48
N SER A 143 7.89 0.71 25.25
CA SER A 143 8.19 1.78 24.27
C SER A 143 7.06 1.91 23.25
N GLU A 144 6.87 3.09 22.68
CA GLU A 144 5.79 3.38 21.75
C GLU A 144 6.30 4.02 20.46
N ILE A 145 5.64 3.67 19.35
CA ILE A 145 5.76 4.38 18.07
C ILE A 145 4.37 4.82 17.61
N GLY A 146 4.29 5.98 16.94
CA GLY A 146 3.02 6.51 16.44
C GLY A 146 2.63 5.85 15.10
N LEU A 147 1.36 5.52 14.95
CA LEU A 147 0.75 5.12 13.70
C LEU A 147 -0.39 6.08 13.38
N ILE A 148 -0.25 6.81 12.29
CA ILE A 148 -1.20 7.78 11.77
C ILE A 148 -1.79 7.20 10.49
N GLY A 149 -3.09 7.36 10.29
CA GLY A 149 -3.72 7.04 9.01
C GLY A 149 -4.55 8.21 8.52
N ILE A 150 -4.55 8.41 7.21
CA ILE A 150 -5.45 9.37 6.55
C ILE A 150 -6.25 8.67 5.46
N ALA A 151 -7.54 9.00 5.39
CA ALA A 151 -8.40 8.57 4.31
C ALA A 151 -7.92 9.13 2.96
N ASP A 152 -8.15 8.40 1.87
CA ASP A 152 -7.87 8.95 0.54
C ASP A 152 -8.71 10.22 0.31
N PRO A 153 -8.11 11.30 -0.20
CA PRO A 153 -8.82 12.58 -0.39
C PRO A 153 -9.87 12.58 -1.51
N ALA A 154 -10.11 11.45 -2.16
CA ALA A 154 -11.18 11.31 -3.16
C ALA A 154 -12.61 11.41 -2.60
N ILE A 155 -12.78 11.52 -1.28
CA ILE A 155 -14.10 11.63 -0.59
C ILE A 155 -15.05 12.62 -1.30
N ASN A 156 -14.52 13.73 -1.84
CA ASN A 156 -15.30 14.79 -2.46
C ASN A 156 -15.05 14.92 -3.97
N ALA A 157 -14.48 13.91 -4.62
CA ALA A 157 -14.07 13.99 -6.01
C ALA A 157 -15.11 13.34 -6.94
N ASN A 158 -15.47 14.03 -8.03
CA ASN A 158 -16.05 13.40 -9.19
C ASN A 158 -15.05 12.42 -9.83
N GLU A 159 -15.52 11.35 -10.47
CA GLU A 159 -14.70 10.27 -11.05
C GLU A 159 -13.51 10.69 -11.93
N LYS A 160 -13.51 11.93 -12.43
CA LYS A 160 -12.45 12.52 -13.28
C LYS A 160 -11.45 13.38 -12.53
N ALA A 161 -11.57 13.48 -11.19
CA ALA A 161 -10.76 14.42 -10.45
C ALA A 161 -9.31 13.89 -10.30
N HIS A 162 -8.41 14.51 -11.04
CA HIS A 162 -7.01 14.61 -10.64
C HIS A 162 -6.94 15.22 -9.23
N LEU A 163 -5.85 14.98 -8.53
CA LEU A 163 -5.60 15.55 -7.22
C LEU A 163 -5.77 17.09 -7.30
N SER A 164 -6.90 17.59 -6.81
CA SER A 164 -7.20 19.00 -6.81
C SER A 164 -6.55 19.72 -5.63
N GLU A 165 -6.45 21.04 -5.66
CA GLU A 165 -6.00 21.81 -4.49
C GLU A 165 -6.85 21.52 -3.25
N ASN A 166 -8.13 21.26 -3.40
CA ASN A 166 -9.03 20.92 -2.29
C ASN A 166 -8.66 19.57 -1.66
N ASN A 167 -8.26 18.59 -2.47
CA ASN A 167 -7.77 17.30 -1.97
C ASN A 167 -6.49 17.47 -1.14
N VAL A 168 -5.56 18.30 -1.61
CA VAL A 168 -4.33 18.63 -0.87
C VAL A 168 -4.64 19.37 0.43
N ARG A 169 -5.54 20.36 0.40
CA ARG A 169 -6.00 21.09 1.61
C ARG A 169 -6.64 20.15 2.64
N TYR A 170 -7.44 19.19 2.18
CA TYR A 170 -8.02 18.16 3.06
C TYR A 170 -6.92 17.41 3.78
N VAL A 171 -5.95 16.86 3.06
CA VAL A 171 -4.83 16.10 3.65
C VAL A 171 -4.04 16.96 4.65
N ILE A 172 -3.72 18.21 4.30
CA ILE A 172 -3.03 19.14 5.20
C ILE A 172 -3.84 19.38 6.47
N SER A 173 -5.16 19.59 6.36
CA SER A 173 -6.04 19.81 7.51
C SER A 173 -6.06 18.58 8.44
N ARG A 174 -6.16 17.37 7.87
CA ARG A 174 -6.16 16.13 8.66
C ARG A 174 -4.83 15.90 9.35
N LEU A 175 -3.71 16.05 8.64
CA LEU A 175 -2.39 15.91 9.24
C LEU A 175 -2.14 16.94 10.34
N ASN A 176 -2.52 18.21 10.14
CA ASN A 176 -2.43 19.23 11.19
C ASN A 176 -3.19 18.81 12.46
N HIS A 177 -4.39 18.24 12.30
CA HIS A 177 -5.17 17.77 13.45
C HIS A 177 -4.53 16.57 14.15
N LEU A 178 -4.13 15.57 13.38
CA LEU A 178 -3.60 14.30 13.91
C LEU A 178 -2.20 14.44 14.49
N THR A 179 -1.36 15.34 13.95
CA THR A 179 0.03 15.49 14.41
C THR A 179 0.20 16.55 15.52
N LYS A 180 -0.84 17.32 15.83
CA LYS A 180 -0.77 18.42 16.83
C LYS A 180 -0.36 17.97 18.22
N ASN A 181 -0.75 16.77 18.64
CA ASN A 181 -0.57 16.26 19.98
C ASN A 181 0.10 14.87 20.01
N LEU A 182 0.99 14.61 19.06
CA LEU A 182 1.76 13.36 19.04
C LEU A 182 2.63 13.28 20.30
N LYS A 183 2.60 12.12 20.96
CA LYS A 183 3.42 11.82 22.13
C LYS A 183 4.60 10.92 21.82
N THR A 184 4.73 10.51 20.57
CA THR A 184 5.75 9.59 20.07
C THR A 184 6.80 10.33 19.24
N ASP A 185 8.07 9.97 19.40
CA ASP A 185 9.18 10.57 18.66
C ASP A 185 9.26 10.02 17.23
N PHE A 186 8.98 8.73 17.07
CA PHE A 186 8.96 8.05 15.76
C PHE A 186 7.51 7.81 15.30
N ASN A 187 7.18 8.34 14.11
CA ASN A 187 5.81 8.34 13.60
C ASN A 187 5.74 7.76 12.18
N ILE A 188 4.81 6.81 12.00
CA ILE A 188 4.50 6.18 10.72
C ILE A 188 3.17 6.73 10.21
N LEU A 189 3.11 7.04 8.91
CA LEU A 189 1.89 7.44 8.21
C LEU A 189 1.44 6.34 7.23
N LEU A 190 0.18 5.96 7.30
CA LEU A 190 -0.51 5.20 6.26
C LEU A 190 -1.30 6.17 5.39
N SER A 191 -1.00 6.19 4.11
CA SER A 191 -1.71 6.99 3.12
C SER A 191 -1.63 6.34 1.75
N HIS A 192 -2.74 6.35 1.02
CA HIS A 192 -2.78 5.72 -0.30
C HIS A 192 -1.93 6.43 -1.36
N ARG A 193 -1.75 7.77 -1.27
CA ARG A 193 -1.21 8.67 -2.31
C ARG A 193 0.28 8.97 -2.20
N PRO A 194 1.17 8.34 -2.98
CA PRO A 194 2.61 8.59 -2.91
C PRO A 194 3.01 9.97 -3.46
N GLU A 195 2.25 10.54 -4.40
CA GLU A 195 2.52 11.85 -4.98
C GLU A 195 2.41 13.01 -3.97
N LEU A 196 1.86 12.76 -2.78
CA LEU A 196 1.75 13.72 -1.69
C LEU A 196 2.95 13.75 -0.73
N LEU A 197 4.04 13.04 -1.02
CA LEU A 197 5.23 13.01 -0.15
C LEU A 197 5.72 14.43 0.21
N ASN A 198 5.65 15.38 -0.73
CA ASN A 198 6.00 16.79 -0.46
C ASN A 198 5.07 17.48 0.56
N VAL A 199 3.87 16.95 0.80
CA VAL A 199 2.99 17.38 1.87
C VAL A 199 3.38 16.67 3.16
N TYR A 200 3.53 15.35 3.15
CA TYR A 200 3.82 14.54 4.34
C TYR A 200 5.09 14.98 5.07
N LYS A 201 6.16 15.33 4.34
CA LYS A 201 7.44 15.79 4.92
C LYS A 201 7.36 17.11 5.69
N LYS A 202 6.25 17.84 5.63
CA LYS A 202 6.03 19.06 6.40
C LYS A 202 5.55 18.79 7.82
N PHE A 203 5.27 17.53 8.13
CA PHE A 203 4.77 17.07 9.42
C PHE A 203 5.82 16.21 10.12
N ASN A 204 5.63 15.92 11.40
CA ASN A 204 6.53 15.04 12.15
C ASN A 204 6.25 13.57 11.80
N ILE A 205 6.59 13.17 10.56
CA ILE A 205 6.41 11.84 10.01
C ILE A 205 7.76 11.32 9.53
N ASP A 206 8.17 10.16 10.02
CA ASP A 206 9.46 9.56 9.72
C ASP A 206 9.36 8.55 8.58
N LEU A 207 8.29 7.75 8.56
CA LEU A 207 8.07 6.71 7.55
C LEU A 207 6.63 6.76 7.03
N VAL A 208 6.46 6.68 5.72
CA VAL A 208 5.16 6.62 5.04
C VAL A 208 5.02 5.30 4.31
N PHE A 209 3.85 4.70 4.34
CA PHE A 209 3.46 3.59 3.45
C PHE A 209 2.40 4.07 2.47
N SER A 210 2.61 3.80 1.17
CA SER A 210 1.69 4.22 0.09
C SER A 210 1.57 3.18 -1.01
N GLY A 211 0.42 3.19 -1.69
CA GLY A 211 0.11 2.37 -2.86
C GLY A 211 -0.14 3.20 -4.11
N HIS A 212 -1.30 3.00 -4.75
CA HIS A 212 -1.88 3.79 -5.84
C HIS A 212 -1.12 3.79 -7.17
N ALA A 213 0.20 3.74 -7.15
CA ALA A 213 1.04 3.90 -8.33
C ALA A 213 1.14 2.65 -9.20
N HIS A 214 0.76 1.48 -8.67
CA HIS A 214 0.80 0.18 -9.35
C HIS A 214 2.14 -0.14 -10.03
N GLY A 215 3.26 0.32 -9.50
CA GLY A 215 4.58 0.18 -10.12
C GLY A 215 4.71 0.86 -11.49
N GLY A 216 3.77 1.76 -11.84
CA GLY A 216 3.68 2.38 -13.15
C GLY A 216 3.05 1.48 -14.22
N GLN A 217 2.21 0.51 -13.83
CA GLN A 217 1.46 -0.45 -14.67
C GLN A 217 2.36 -1.41 -15.46
N ILE A 218 3.06 -0.89 -16.46
CA ILE A 218 4.10 -1.57 -17.26
C ILE A 218 5.43 -0.96 -16.87
N ARG A 219 6.45 -1.80 -16.73
CA ARG A 219 7.81 -1.34 -16.43
C ARG A 219 8.74 -1.66 -17.58
N ILE A 220 9.68 -0.77 -17.81
CA ILE A 220 10.79 -1.01 -18.72
C ILE A 220 12.03 -1.24 -17.85
N PRO A 221 12.76 -2.35 -18.05
CA PRO A 221 14.02 -2.57 -17.35
C PRO A 221 14.93 -1.34 -17.45
N LEU A 222 15.54 -0.93 -16.35
CA LEU A 222 16.40 0.24 -16.18
C LEU A 222 15.69 1.62 -16.22
N LEU A 223 14.51 1.74 -16.83
CA LEU A 223 13.76 3.01 -16.92
C LEU A 223 12.63 3.14 -15.87
N GLY A 224 12.15 2.01 -15.33
CA GLY A 224 11.09 2.03 -14.34
C GLY A 224 9.68 1.97 -14.90
N GLY A 225 8.71 2.46 -14.13
CA GLY A 225 7.28 2.46 -14.49
C GLY A 225 6.96 3.45 -15.61
N ILE A 226 6.02 3.08 -16.48
CA ILE A 226 5.66 3.95 -17.62
C ILE A 226 4.61 4.97 -17.24
N LEU A 227 3.53 4.58 -16.52
CA LEU A 227 2.37 5.43 -16.29
C LEU A 227 1.78 5.18 -14.90
N SER A 228 1.55 6.23 -14.13
CA SER A 228 0.85 6.14 -12.84
C SER A 228 -0.26 7.19 -12.75
N PRO A 229 -1.36 6.88 -12.03
CA PRO A 229 -2.38 7.88 -11.76
C PRO A 229 -1.78 9.11 -11.08
N ASN A 230 -2.26 10.30 -11.46
CA ASN A 230 -1.85 11.61 -10.93
C ASN A 230 -0.36 11.99 -11.06
N GLN A 231 0.51 11.09 -11.55
CA GLN A 231 1.92 11.38 -11.82
C GLN A 231 2.23 11.37 -13.33
N GLY A 232 1.33 10.85 -14.17
CA GLY A 232 1.53 10.78 -15.62
C GLY A 232 2.60 9.77 -16.04
N PHE A 233 3.32 10.11 -17.12
CA PHE A 233 4.39 9.27 -17.67
C PHE A 233 5.66 9.36 -16.83
N PHE A 234 6.36 8.22 -16.68
CA PHE A 234 7.59 8.08 -15.91
C PHE A 234 7.46 8.61 -14.47
N PRO A 235 6.52 8.05 -13.68
CA PRO A 235 6.21 8.54 -12.34
C PRO A 235 7.41 8.46 -11.42
N LYS A 236 7.64 9.53 -10.64
CA LYS A 236 8.73 9.61 -9.66
C LYS A 236 8.57 8.58 -8.54
N TYR A 237 7.33 8.39 -8.07
CA TYR A 237 7.01 7.54 -6.93
C TYR A 237 6.16 6.35 -7.39
N SER A 238 6.78 5.38 -8.04
CA SER A 238 6.06 4.20 -8.55
C SER A 238 6.26 2.93 -7.72
N GLU A 239 7.41 2.79 -7.05
CA GLU A 239 7.77 1.64 -6.20
C GLU A 239 8.96 1.97 -5.31
N GLY A 240 9.23 1.11 -4.30
CA GLY A 240 10.46 1.12 -3.52
C GLY A 240 10.50 2.21 -2.45
N MET A 241 11.71 2.46 -1.94
CA MET A 241 11.94 3.46 -0.89
C MET A 241 12.35 4.80 -1.49
N HIS A 242 11.67 5.85 -1.08
CA HIS A 242 11.98 7.24 -1.43
C HIS A 242 12.25 8.04 -0.16
N ARG A 243 13.06 9.09 -0.26
CA ARG A 243 13.34 9.99 0.86
C ARG A 243 13.27 11.46 0.41
N GLU A 244 12.56 12.25 1.21
CA GLU A 244 12.47 13.70 1.05
C GLU A 244 12.69 14.36 2.42
N GLY A 245 13.85 14.97 2.61
CA GLY A 245 14.26 15.52 3.92
C GLY A 245 14.44 14.40 4.96
N SER A 246 13.75 14.51 6.09
CA SER A 246 13.75 13.50 7.16
C SER A 246 12.72 12.39 6.95
N THR A 247 11.77 12.55 6.02
CA THR A 247 10.68 11.59 5.79
C THR A 247 11.05 10.60 4.69
N SER A 248 10.90 9.31 4.97
CA SER A 248 11.03 8.23 4.00
C SER A 248 9.65 7.67 3.64
N MET A 249 9.50 7.11 2.44
CA MET A 249 8.26 6.51 1.97
C MET A 249 8.51 5.20 1.25
N ALA A 250 7.83 4.14 1.68
CA ALA A 250 7.74 2.87 0.99
C ALA A 250 6.52 2.88 0.06
N VAL A 251 6.75 2.73 -1.23
CA VAL A 251 5.68 2.66 -2.25
C VAL A 251 5.56 1.23 -2.75
N SER A 252 4.37 0.65 -2.62
CA SER A 252 4.07 -0.69 -3.11
C SER A 252 3.64 -0.66 -4.59
N ARG A 253 4.06 -1.68 -5.34
CA ARG A 253 3.53 -1.94 -6.69
C ARG A 253 2.12 -2.50 -6.68
N GLY A 254 1.57 -2.81 -5.51
CA GLY A 254 0.25 -3.39 -5.33
C GLY A 254 0.14 -4.85 -5.76
N LEU A 255 -0.97 -5.48 -5.41
CA LEU A 255 -1.24 -6.89 -5.66
C LEU A 255 -2.12 -7.13 -6.88
N GLY A 256 -3.15 -6.31 -7.07
CA GLY A 256 -4.13 -6.42 -8.15
C GLY A 256 -3.75 -5.64 -9.40
N ASN A 257 -4.62 -5.73 -10.39
CA ASN A 257 -4.53 -4.94 -11.61
C ASN A 257 -5.54 -3.79 -11.53
N SER A 258 -5.17 -2.63 -12.05
CA SER A 258 -6.06 -1.48 -12.18
C SER A 258 -6.79 -1.51 -13.54
N LEU A 259 -6.80 -0.37 -14.26
CA LEU A 259 -7.41 -0.25 -15.60
C LEU A 259 -6.77 -1.19 -16.63
N PHE A 260 -5.46 -1.33 -16.60
CA PHE A 260 -4.74 -2.20 -17.51
C PHE A 260 -4.69 -3.62 -16.96
N PRO A 261 -5.15 -4.63 -17.72
CA PRO A 261 -5.35 -5.98 -17.19
C PRO A 261 -4.07 -6.80 -17.04
N PHE A 262 -2.93 -6.30 -17.51
CA PHE A 262 -1.66 -7.03 -17.47
C PHE A 262 -0.59 -6.27 -16.72
N ARG A 263 0.28 -7.03 -16.05
CA ARG A 263 1.54 -6.58 -15.48
C ARG A 263 2.68 -7.09 -16.36
N ILE A 264 3.57 -6.19 -16.80
CA ILE A 264 4.72 -6.52 -17.64
C ILE A 264 5.97 -5.99 -16.94
N PHE A 265 6.90 -6.88 -16.58
CA PHE A 265 8.08 -6.60 -15.72
C PHE A 265 7.71 -5.91 -14.39
N ASN A 266 6.51 -6.16 -13.93
CA ASN A 266 5.90 -5.50 -12.78
C ASN A 266 5.05 -6.50 -11.96
N PRO A 267 5.64 -7.58 -11.40
CA PRO A 267 4.87 -8.58 -10.66
C PRO A 267 4.17 -7.97 -9.44
N PRO A 268 3.05 -8.56 -8.98
CA PRO A 268 2.43 -8.21 -7.71
C PRO A 268 3.46 -8.26 -6.57
N GLU A 269 3.29 -7.40 -5.56
CA GLU A 269 4.30 -7.22 -4.53
C GLU A 269 3.73 -7.24 -3.11
N LEU A 270 4.45 -7.88 -2.21
CA LEU A 270 4.41 -7.65 -0.77
C LEU A 270 5.68 -6.88 -0.38
N VAL A 271 5.52 -5.74 0.29
CA VAL A 271 6.65 -4.96 0.81
C VAL A 271 6.83 -5.27 2.29
N VAL A 272 8.05 -5.56 2.71
CA VAL A 272 8.42 -5.77 4.10
C VAL A 272 9.40 -4.67 4.50
N VAL A 273 9.06 -3.91 5.54
CA VAL A 273 9.99 -2.95 6.13
C VAL A 273 10.42 -3.46 7.50
N ILE A 274 11.74 -3.61 7.67
CA ILE A 274 12.36 -4.03 8.94
C ILE A 274 12.93 -2.78 9.58
N LEU A 275 12.41 -2.41 10.74
CA LEU A 275 12.85 -1.23 11.47
C LEU A 275 14.14 -1.53 12.23
N SER A 276 15.08 -0.58 12.22
CA SER A 276 16.35 -0.64 12.95
C SER A 276 16.62 0.67 13.68
N SER A 277 16.90 0.60 14.97
CA SER A 277 17.39 1.75 15.72
C SER A 277 18.86 2.03 15.39
N MET A 278 19.26 3.29 15.40
CA MET A 278 20.68 3.62 15.46
C MET A 278 21.16 3.32 16.89
N SER A 279 22.10 2.39 17.01
CA SER A 279 22.78 2.06 18.29
C SER A 279 23.70 3.17 18.73
#